data_cf03002fc933ccf2e9327c542e6ca0b6
#
_entry.id   cf03002fc933ccf2e9327c542e6ca0b6
#
_cell.length_a   1.000
_cell.length_b   1.000
_cell.length_c   1.000
_cell.angle_alpha   90.00
_cell.angle_beta   90.00
_cell.angle_gamma   90.00
#
_symmetry.space_group_name_H-M   'P 1'
#
loop_
_entity.id
_entity.type
_entity.pdbx_description
1 polymer ?
#
loop_
_entity_poly.entity_id
_entity_poly.type
_entity_poly.pdbx_seq_one_letter_code
_entity_poly.pdbx_strand_id
1 'polypeptide(L)'
;IPKHWPIWRGYDFGFSKPFSVGWYAVDEEGRLYRIKELYGCTGRPNEGLRIDPVEQAKRIREAEQNDPLLRGRVIHGVADPAIFDESRGESIAAMMERSPHFLHWQPGDHTRLAGKMQFHYRLRFAPDGRPMLQVFSSCKHFIRTLPNLVYDESNVEDIDTRQEDHIYDECRYVLMEHPISPPEASAAPPRPDDP
;
A
#
# COMPACT_ATOMS: atom_id res chain seq x y z
N ILE A 1 -8.32 2.20 16.62
CA ILE A 1 -8.44 3.18 15.51
C ILE A 1 -9.71 3.98 15.73
N PRO A 2 -9.61 5.31 15.94
CA PRO A 2 -10.77 6.18 16.10
C PRO A 2 -11.70 6.14 14.89
N LYS A 3 -13.01 6.29 15.13
CA LYS A 3 -14.01 6.20 14.05
C LYS A 3 -13.93 7.37 13.05
N HIS A 4 -13.41 8.51 13.44
CA HIS A 4 -13.29 9.69 12.58
C HIS A 4 -12.06 9.67 11.67
N TRP A 5 -11.08 8.79 11.92
CA TRP A 5 -9.92 8.67 11.03
C TRP A 5 -10.35 8.09 9.69
N PRO A 6 -10.04 8.70 8.55
CA PRO A 6 -10.34 8.13 7.24
C PRO A 6 -9.63 6.80 7.03
N ILE A 7 -10.30 5.91 6.29
CA ILE A 7 -9.73 4.62 5.91
C ILE A 7 -9.46 4.61 4.40
N TRP A 8 -8.25 4.22 4.06
CA TRP A 8 -7.81 4.01 2.69
C TRP A 8 -7.53 2.54 2.44
N ARG A 9 -7.72 2.11 1.20
CA ARG A 9 -7.43 0.78 0.72
C ARG A 9 -6.54 0.89 -0.52
N GLY A 10 -5.34 0.31 -0.47
CA GLY A 10 -4.47 0.13 -1.61
C GLY A 10 -4.73 -1.21 -2.29
N TYR A 11 -4.49 -1.29 -3.61
CA TYR A 11 -4.62 -2.53 -4.36
C TYR A 11 -3.59 -2.62 -5.48
N ASP A 12 -2.93 -3.77 -5.53
CA ASP A 12 -2.09 -4.22 -6.64
C ASP A 12 -2.65 -5.53 -7.19
N PHE A 13 -3.00 -5.54 -8.50
CA PHE A 13 -3.62 -6.71 -9.12
C PHE A 13 -2.60 -7.81 -9.40
N GLY A 14 -2.98 -9.05 -9.10
CA GLY A 14 -2.23 -10.23 -9.49
C GLY A 14 -3.16 -11.41 -9.80
N PHE A 15 -2.75 -12.24 -10.76
CA PHE A 15 -3.41 -13.51 -11.10
C PHE A 15 -2.46 -14.69 -10.86
N SER A 16 -1.42 -14.83 -11.68
CA SER A 16 -0.35 -15.82 -11.49
C SER A 16 0.66 -15.39 -10.42
N LYS A 17 0.78 -14.10 -10.19
CA LYS A 17 1.46 -13.48 -9.07
C LYS A 17 0.43 -13.11 -7.99
N PRO A 18 0.84 -12.93 -6.73
CA PRO A 18 -0.08 -12.52 -5.69
C PRO A 18 -0.71 -11.16 -5.98
N PHE A 19 -2.00 -11.01 -5.72
CA PHE A 19 -2.57 -9.68 -5.54
C PHE A 19 -2.34 -9.20 -4.12
N SER A 20 -2.27 -7.90 -3.92
CA SER A 20 -2.12 -7.28 -2.62
C SER A 20 -3.22 -6.27 -2.32
N VAL A 21 -3.75 -6.33 -1.11
CA VAL A 21 -4.65 -5.31 -0.57
C VAL A 21 -4.18 -4.93 0.82
N GLY A 22 -4.01 -3.63 1.06
CA GLY A 22 -3.73 -3.09 2.38
C GLY A 22 -4.78 -2.07 2.80
N TRP A 23 -5.19 -2.09 4.06
CA TRP A 23 -6.05 -1.07 4.64
C TRP A 23 -5.26 -0.20 5.60
N TYR A 24 -5.47 1.11 5.48
CA TYR A 24 -4.72 2.13 6.20
C TYR A 24 -5.68 3.10 6.89
N ALA A 25 -5.44 3.36 8.17
CA ALA A 25 -6.06 4.48 8.85
C ALA A 25 -5.09 5.68 8.81
N VAL A 26 -5.64 6.88 8.69
CA VAL A 26 -4.86 8.12 8.66
C VAL A 26 -5.24 8.96 9.87
N ASP A 27 -4.27 9.35 10.70
CA ASP A 27 -4.53 10.25 11.83
C ASP A 27 -4.51 11.73 11.42
N GLU A 28 -4.76 12.60 12.38
CA GLU A 28 -4.83 14.06 12.17
C GLU A 28 -3.48 14.68 11.78
N GLU A 29 -2.38 13.98 12.05
CA GLU A 29 -1.02 14.39 11.71
C GLU A 29 -0.58 13.85 10.34
N GLY A 30 -1.45 13.07 9.67
CA GLY A 30 -1.16 12.42 8.37
C GLY A 30 -0.30 11.15 8.52
N ARG A 31 -0.16 10.60 9.73
CA ARG A 31 0.49 9.30 9.94
C ARG A 31 -0.41 8.18 9.45
N LEU A 32 0.18 7.26 8.73
CA LEU A 32 -0.50 6.08 8.18
C LEU A 32 -0.28 4.87 9.09
N TYR A 33 -1.37 4.18 9.38
CA TYR A 33 -1.37 2.92 10.11
C TYR A 33 -1.90 1.82 9.18
N ARG A 34 -1.02 0.93 8.70
CA ARG A 34 -1.45 -0.28 8.01
C ARG A 34 -2.08 -1.22 9.01
N ILE A 35 -3.40 -1.30 9.02
CA ILE A 35 -4.18 -1.99 10.05
C ILE A 35 -4.58 -3.41 9.65
N LYS A 36 -4.60 -3.71 8.35
CA LYS A 36 -5.00 -5.01 7.81
C LYS A 36 -4.39 -5.23 6.44
N GLU A 37 -4.23 -6.48 6.07
CA GLU A 37 -3.84 -6.91 4.73
C GLU A 37 -4.65 -8.11 4.26
N LEU A 38 -4.79 -8.25 2.94
CA LEU A 38 -5.24 -9.44 2.24
C LEU A 38 -4.25 -9.71 1.11
N TYR A 39 -3.54 -10.83 1.20
CA TYR A 39 -2.50 -11.16 0.24
C TYR A 39 -2.81 -12.46 -0.47
N GLY A 40 -2.97 -12.39 -1.79
CA GLY A 40 -3.46 -13.47 -2.64
C GLY A 40 -2.38 -14.48 -3.05
N CYS A 41 -1.67 -15.06 -2.08
CA CYS A 41 -0.63 -16.08 -2.33
C CYS A 41 -1.09 -17.49 -1.98
N THR A 42 -0.47 -18.49 -2.62
CA THR A 42 -0.71 -19.93 -2.36
C THR A 42 0.00 -20.44 -1.10
N GLY A 43 0.83 -19.62 -0.46
CA GLY A 43 1.78 -20.01 0.57
C GLY A 43 3.20 -20.25 0.04
N ARG A 44 3.38 -20.32 -1.29
CA ARG A 44 4.70 -20.29 -1.93
C ARG A 44 5.07 -18.85 -2.24
N PRO A 45 6.35 -18.46 -2.10
CA PRO A 45 6.80 -17.13 -2.41
C PRO A 45 6.45 -16.72 -3.86
N ASN A 46 5.89 -15.52 -4.02
CA ASN A 46 5.59 -14.92 -5.32
C ASN A 46 4.67 -15.75 -6.24
N GLU A 47 3.81 -16.63 -5.67
CA GLU A 47 2.85 -17.45 -6.41
C GLU A 47 1.42 -17.06 -6.03
N GLY A 48 0.65 -16.57 -7.03
CA GLY A 48 -0.72 -16.09 -6.87
C GLY A 48 -1.78 -17.19 -6.89
N LEU A 49 -2.95 -16.88 -6.33
CA LEU A 49 -4.09 -17.81 -6.21
C LEU A 49 -4.79 -18.11 -7.54
N ARG A 50 -4.50 -17.37 -8.61
CA ARG A 50 -5.13 -17.49 -9.95
C ARG A 50 -6.65 -17.35 -9.93
N ILE A 51 -7.14 -16.41 -9.12
CA ILE A 51 -8.55 -16.05 -9.06
C ILE A 51 -8.82 -14.78 -9.85
N ASP A 52 -10.01 -14.72 -10.46
CA ASP A 52 -10.40 -13.59 -11.30
C ASP A 52 -10.71 -12.32 -10.48
N PRO A 53 -10.84 -11.14 -11.13
CA PRO A 53 -11.09 -9.88 -10.43
C PRO A 53 -12.40 -9.87 -9.61
N VAL A 54 -13.44 -10.58 -10.05
CA VAL A 54 -14.73 -10.62 -9.35
C VAL A 54 -14.62 -11.41 -8.05
N GLU A 55 -13.93 -12.55 -8.07
CA GLU A 55 -13.66 -13.32 -6.85
C GLU A 55 -12.71 -12.56 -5.90
N GLN A 56 -11.73 -11.79 -6.44
CA GLN A 56 -10.91 -10.90 -5.61
C GLN A 56 -11.77 -9.82 -4.96
N ALA A 57 -12.69 -9.19 -5.71
CA ALA A 57 -13.62 -8.20 -5.17
C ALA A 57 -14.50 -8.76 -4.04
N LYS A 58 -15.01 -9.98 -4.22
CA LYS A 58 -15.76 -10.68 -3.18
C LYS A 58 -14.95 -10.84 -1.90
N ARG A 59 -13.73 -11.33 -2.00
CA ARG A 59 -12.85 -11.53 -0.82
C ARG A 59 -12.50 -10.22 -0.12
N ILE A 60 -12.29 -9.15 -0.88
CA ILE A 60 -12.06 -7.81 -0.32
C ILE A 60 -13.30 -7.36 0.47
N ARG A 61 -14.50 -7.49 -0.10
CA ARG A 61 -15.75 -7.14 0.62
C ARG A 61 -15.99 -7.99 1.86
N GLU A 62 -15.75 -9.28 1.78
CA GLU A 62 -15.84 -10.17 2.95
C GLU A 62 -14.84 -9.76 4.05
N ALA A 63 -13.61 -9.41 3.68
CA ALA A 63 -12.62 -8.91 4.63
C ALA A 63 -13.04 -7.61 5.31
N GLU A 64 -13.69 -6.68 4.57
CA GLU A 64 -14.20 -5.42 5.10
C GLU A 64 -15.42 -5.61 6.00
N GLN A 65 -16.34 -6.50 5.62
CA GLN A 65 -17.57 -6.76 6.37
C GLN A 65 -17.33 -7.52 7.68
N ASN A 66 -16.33 -8.40 7.69
CA ASN A 66 -16.02 -9.24 8.84
C ASN A 66 -15.03 -8.59 9.83
N ASP A 67 -14.37 -7.50 9.45
CA ASP A 67 -13.39 -6.82 10.31
C ASP A 67 -14.05 -5.70 11.13
N PRO A 68 -13.95 -5.72 12.47
CA PRO A 68 -14.56 -4.70 13.32
C PRO A 68 -13.97 -3.29 13.13
N LEU A 69 -12.76 -3.16 12.59
CA LEU A 69 -12.15 -1.87 12.30
C LEU A 69 -12.62 -1.27 10.97
N LEU A 70 -13.14 -2.11 10.06
CA LEU A 70 -13.52 -1.72 8.69
C LEU A 70 -15.04 -1.71 8.47
N ARG A 71 -15.76 -2.58 9.16
CA ARG A 71 -17.20 -2.76 8.96
C ARG A 71 -17.98 -1.46 9.15
N GLY A 72 -18.77 -1.11 8.12
CA GLY A 72 -19.61 0.08 8.12
C GLY A 72 -18.84 1.41 7.95
N ARG A 73 -17.55 1.35 7.63
CA ARG A 73 -16.73 2.53 7.33
C ARG A 73 -16.81 2.90 5.85
N VAL A 74 -16.68 4.19 5.57
CA VAL A 74 -16.35 4.66 4.22
C VAL A 74 -14.87 4.35 3.99
N ILE A 75 -14.58 3.68 2.88
CA ILE A 75 -13.22 3.26 2.51
C ILE A 75 -12.90 3.83 1.13
N HIS A 76 -11.88 4.66 1.06
CA HIS A 76 -11.35 5.20 -0.19
C HIS A 76 -10.40 4.17 -0.81
N GLY A 77 -10.56 3.88 -2.11
CA GLY A 77 -9.76 2.88 -2.80
C GLY A 77 -8.82 3.50 -3.82
N VAL A 78 -7.54 3.18 -3.77
CA VAL A 78 -6.52 3.53 -4.77
C VAL A 78 -5.84 2.27 -5.27
N ALA A 79 -5.57 2.20 -6.58
CA ALA A 79 -5.04 0.99 -7.19
C ALA A 79 -4.05 1.29 -8.32
N ASP A 80 -3.32 0.25 -8.75
CA ASP A 80 -2.50 0.31 -9.94
C ASP A 80 -3.31 0.87 -11.13
N PRO A 81 -2.83 1.92 -11.81
CA PRO A 81 -3.47 2.45 -13.01
C PRO A 81 -3.73 1.40 -14.10
N ALA A 82 -2.95 0.33 -14.17
CA ALA A 82 -3.15 -0.74 -15.15
C ALA A 82 -4.50 -1.45 -15.04
N ILE A 83 -5.17 -1.43 -13.87
CA ILE A 83 -6.49 -2.05 -13.72
C ILE A 83 -7.62 -1.29 -14.44
N PHE A 84 -7.35 -0.06 -14.89
CA PHE A 84 -8.30 0.79 -15.63
C PHE A 84 -8.14 0.67 -17.14
N ASP A 85 -7.20 -0.14 -17.64
CA ASP A 85 -6.99 -0.35 -19.07
C ASP A 85 -8.18 -1.08 -19.70
N GLU A 86 -8.83 -0.43 -20.69
CA GLU A 86 -9.95 -0.97 -21.47
C GLU A 86 -9.55 -1.40 -22.89
N SER A 87 -8.27 -1.35 -23.24
CA SER A 87 -7.78 -1.65 -24.60
C SER A 87 -8.10 -3.07 -25.08
N ARG A 88 -8.38 -3.98 -24.13
CA ARG A 88 -8.67 -5.40 -24.39
C ARG A 88 -10.07 -5.83 -23.94
N GLY A 89 -10.96 -4.90 -23.69
CA GLY A 89 -12.30 -5.14 -23.19
C GLY A 89 -12.57 -4.39 -21.88
N GLU A 90 -13.49 -4.92 -21.08
CA GLU A 90 -13.82 -4.30 -19.82
C GLU A 90 -12.63 -4.32 -18.85
N SER A 91 -12.40 -3.19 -18.20
CA SER A 91 -11.31 -3.03 -17.25
C SER A 91 -11.54 -3.85 -15.96
N ILE A 92 -10.46 -4.22 -15.30
CA ILE A 92 -10.51 -4.89 -13.99
C ILE A 92 -11.26 -4.02 -12.97
N ALA A 93 -11.01 -2.71 -12.96
CA ALA A 93 -11.71 -1.77 -12.09
C ALA A 93 -13.23 -1.83 -12.30
N ALA A 94 -13.69 -1.81 -13.56
CA ALA A 94 -15.12 -1.90 -13.89
C ALA A 94 -15.73 -3.24 -13.44
N MET A 95 -15.03 -4.37 -13.65
CA MET A 95 -15.47 -5.68 -13.16
C MET A 95 -15.66 -5.70 -11.65
N MET A 96 -14.75 -5.08 -10.88
CA MET A 96 -14.81 -5.04 -9.42
C MET A 96 -15.89 -4.08 -8.89
N GLU A 97 -16.24 -3.04 -9.68
CA GLU A 97 -17.28 -2.06 -9.31
C GLU A 97 -18.70 -2.57 -9.53
N ARG A 98 -18.88 -3.66 -10.26
CA ARG A 98 -20.22 -4.23 -10.50
C ARG A 98 -20.87 -4.78 -9.24
N SER A 99 -22.20 -4.89 -9.30
CA SER A 99 -22.98 -5.68 -8.34
C SER A 99 -22.45 -7.12 -8.24
N PRO A 100 -22.41 -7.74 -7.06
CA PRO A 100 -22.88 -7.20 -5.77
C PRO A 100 -21.80 -6.53 -4.92
N HIS A 101 -20.58 -6.39 -5.44
CA HIS A 101 -19.42 -6.00 -4.61
C HIS A 101 -19.24 -4.50 -4.50
N PHE A 102 -19.45 -3.75 -5.60
CA PHE A 102 -19.36 -2.28 -5.65
C PHE A 102 -18.04 -1.73 -5.08
N LEU A 103 -16.91 -2.32 -5.47
CA LEU A 103 -15.60 -1.82 -5.08
C LEU A 103 -15.19 -0.70 -6.03
N HIS A 104 -15.19 0.52 -5.50
CA HIS A 104 -14.70 1.67 -6.25
C HIS A 104 -13.20 1.86 -6.02
N TRP A 105 -12.49 2.15 -7.11
CA TRP A 105 -11.07 2.44 -7.15
C TRP A 105 -10.80 3.75 -7.87
N GLN A 106 -9.78 4.48 -7.44
CA GLN A 106 -9.17 5.56 -8.21
C GLN A 106 -7.77 5.14 -8.65
N PRO A 107 -7.28 5.63 -9.82
CA PRO A 107 -5.94 5.31 -10.28
C PRO A 107 -4.91 5.99 -9.37
N GLY A 108 -3.94 5.22 -8.88
CA GLY A 108 -2.84 5.72 -8.07
C GLY A 108 -1.75 6.37 -8.93
N ASP A 109 -0.98 7.27 -8.32
CA ASP A 109 0.25 7.75 -8.94
C ASP A 109 1.31 6.64 -8.93
N HIS A 110 1.71 6.19 -10.11
CA HIS A 110 2.70 5.13 -10.28
C HIS A 110 4.14 5.63 -10.43
N THR A 111 4.42 6.92 -10.15
CA THR A 111 5.78 7.49 -10.21
C THR A 111 6.68 6.78 -9.19
N ARG A 112 7.56 5.91 -9.69
CA ARG A 112 8.31 4.95 -8.85
C ARG A 112 9.28 5.65 -7.89
N LEU A 113 10.10 6.59 -8.40
CA LEU A 113 11.09 7.28 -7.56
C LEU A 113 10.41 8.13 -6.47
N ALA A 114 9.37 8.89 -6.81
CA ALA A 114 8.63 9.69 -5.83
C ALA A 114 8.01 8.80 -4.75
N GLY A 115 7.39 7.68 -5.15
CA GLY A 115 6.81 6.72 -4.22
C GLY A 115 7.85 6.06 -3.30
N LYS A 116 9.02 5.68 -3.84
CA LYS A 116 10.15 5.18 -3.04
C LYS A 116 10.59 6.21 -2.00
N MET A 117 10.68 7.49 -2.38
CA MET A 117 11.04 8.55 -1.45
C MET A 117 10.00 8.71 -0.35
N GLN A 118 8.70 8.49 -0.61
CA GLN A 118 7.67 8.50 0.41
C GLN A 118 7.89 7.39 1.47
N PHE A 119 8.33 6.20 1.08
CA PHE A 119 8.74 5.18 2.07
C PHE A 119 9.89 5.69 2.94
N HIS A 120 10.94 6.25 2.33
CA HIS A 120 12.09 6.76 3.08
C HIS A 120 11.71 7.86 4.07
N TYR A 121 10.82 8.79 3.68
CA TYR A 121 10.38 9.88 4.56
C TYR A 121 9.54 9.34 5.71
N ARG A 122 8.61 8.41 5.43
CA ARG A 122 7.66 7.89 6.41
C ARG A 122 8.24 6.87 7.36
N LEU A 123 9.32 6.17 6.99
CA LEU A 123 9.98 5.21 7.86
C LEU A 123 11.01 5.86 8.80
N ARG A 124 11.39 7.13 8.57
CA ARG A 124 12.20 7.88 9.52
C ARG A 124 11.41 8.20 10.78
N PHE A 125 12.09 8.24 11.91
CA PHE A 125 11.48 8.67 13.16
C PHE A 125 11.19 10.17 13.09
N ALA A 126 9.95 10.56 13.38
CA ALA A 126 9.54 11.94 13.56
C ALA A 126 10.05 12.49 14.92
N PRO A 127 9.93 13.79 15.21
CA PRO A 127 10.38 14.37 16.49
C PRO A 127 9.74 13.74 17.73
N ASP A 128 8.54 13.16 17.59
CA ASP A 128 7.86 12.42 18.65
C ASP A 128 8.40 10.98 18.86
N GLY A 129 9.46 10.60 18.15
CA GLY A 129 10.10 9.29 18.23
C GLY A 129 9.33 8.16 17.53
N ARG A 130 8.32 8.47 16.72
CA ARG A 130 7.52 7.49 15.97
C ARG A 130 7.62 7.71 14.47
N PRO A 131 7.63 6.67 13.61
CA PRO A 131 7.60 6.82 12.18
C PRO A 131 6.20 7.26 11.69
N MET A 132 6.16 7.90 10.51
CA MET A 132 4.92 8.33 9.86
C MET A 132 4.19 7.18 9.11
N LEU A 133 4.78 5.99 9.05
CA LEU A 133 4.14 4.74 8.63
C LEU A 133 4.33 3.71 9.75
N GLN A 134 3.22 3.24 10.29
CA GLN A 134 3.17 2.17 11.28
C GLN A 134 2.40 0.98 10.75
N VAL A 135 2.78 -0.21 11.19
CA VAL A 135 2.23 -1.47 10.67
C VAL A 135 1.80 -2.36 11.84
N PHE A 136 0.56 -2.84 11.81
CA PHE A 136 0.07 -3.79 12.79
C PHE A 136 0.80 -5.13 12.63
N SER A 137 1.08 -5.78 13.73
CA SER A 137 1.77 -7.08 13.75
C SER A 137 0.99 -8.20 13.05
N SER A 138 -0.30 -7.99 12.79
CA SER A 138 -1.15 -8.87 11.99
C SER A 138 -0.84 -8.81 10.48
N CYS A 139 -0.17 -7.75 9.99
CA CYS A 139 0.23 -7.59 8.61
C CYS A 139 1.54 -8.36 8.32
N LYS A 140 1.47 -9.67 8.40
CA LYS A 140 2.63 -10.58 8.37
C LYS A 140 3.35 -10.58 7.03
N HIS A 141 2.60 -10.46 5.94
CA HIS A 141 3.19 -10.45 4.59
C HIS A 141 3.95 -9.15 4.34
N PHE A 142 3.42 -8.00 4.74
CA PHE A 142 4.13 -6.73 4.68
C PHE A 142 5.45 -6.79 5.46
N ILE A 143 5.38 -7.26 6.71
CA ILE A 143 6.55 -7.39 7.60
C ILE A 143 7.59 -8.36 7.02
N ARG A 144 7.14 -9.40 6.31
CA ARG A 144 8.02 -10.39 5.67
C ARG A 144 8.64 -9.87 4.38
N THR A 145 7.87 -9.22 3.50
CA THR A 145 8.31 -8.91 2.14
C THR A 145 9.11 -7.61 2.06
N LEU A 146 8.64 -6.53 2.71
CA LEU A 146 9.24 -5.21 2.56
C LEU A 146 10.75 -5.16 2.91
N PRO A 147 11.21 -5.74 4.03
CA PRO A 147 12.64 -5.71 4.38
C PRO A 147 13.55 -6.54 3.47
N ASN A 148 12.97 -7.43 2.66
CA ASN A 148 13.72 -8.32 1.77
C ASN A 148 13.85 -7.79 0.35
N LEU A 149 13.24 -6.63 0.03
CA LEU A 149 13.37 -6.03 -1.29
C LEU A 149 14.79 -5.52 -1.50
N VAL A 150 15.35 -5.83 -2.67
CA VAL A 150 16.66 -5.34 -3.09
C VAL A 150 16.50 -4.38 -4.27
N TYR A 151 17.53 -3.58 -4.51
CA TYR A 151 17.58 -2.67 -5.64
C TYR A 151 17.74 -3.44 -6.96
N ASP A 152 17.24 -2.86 -8.04
CA ASP A 152 17.49 -3.36 -9.39
C ASP A 152 18.96 -3.12 -9.76
N GLU A 153 19.64 -4.15 -10.26
CA GLU A 153 21.06 -4.07 -10.64
C GLU A 153 21.30 -3.11 -11.81
N SER A 154 20.32 -2.95 -12.68
CA SER A 154 20.37 -2.07 -13.86
C SER A 154 19.90 -0.66 -13.57
N ASN A 155 19.07 -0.48 -12.53
CA ASN A 155 18.54 0.81 -12.10
C ASN A 155 18.53 0.90 -10.57
N VAL A 156 19.66 1.26 -9.99
CA VAL A 156 19.86 1.38 -8.54
C VAL A 156 18.91 2.37 -7.84
N GLU A 157 18.22 3.22 -8.62
CA GLU A 157 17.21 4.13 -8.10
C GLU A 157 15.86 3.44 -7.88
N ASP A 158 15.67 2.20 -8.33
CA ASP A 158 14.43 1.44 -8.20
C ASP A 158 14.66 0.10 -7.49
N ILE A 159 13.58 -0.57 -7.13
CA ILE A 159 13.61 -1.95 -6.63
C ILE A 159 13.55 -2.95 -7.79
N ASP A 160 14.10 -4.14 -7.58
CA ASP A 160 13.99 -5.24 -8.55
C ASP A 160 12.54 -5.78 -8.58
N THR A 161 11.81 -5.51 -9.65
CA THR A 161 10.40 -5.91 -9.84
C THR A 161 10.22 -7.42 -10.13
N ARG A 162 11.30 -8.18 -10.25
CA ARG A 162 11.23 -9.65 -10.35
C ARG A 162 10.97 -10.31 -9.00
N GLN A 163 11.08 -9.56 -7.91
CA GLN A 163 10.86 -10.01 -6.55
C GLN A 163 9.37 -10.00 -6.19
N GLU A 164 9.09 -10.26 -4.92
CA GLU A 164 7.75 -10.22 -4.34
C GLU A 164 7.43 -8.79 -3.87
N ASP A 165 7.24 -7.87 -4.84
CA ASP A 165 7.09 -6.43 -4.65
C ASP A 165 5.64 -5.94 -4.55
N HIS A 166 4.65 -6.83 -4.72
CA HIS A 166 3.23 -6.50 -4.79
C HIS A 166 2.70 -5.69 -3.61
N ILE A 167 3.17 -6.00 -2.40
CA ILE A 167 2.81 -5.25 -1.18
C ILE A 167 3.46 -3.87 -1.17
N TYR A 168 4.69 -3.76 -1.68
CA TYR A 168 5.37 -2.48 -1.83
C TYR A 168 4.61 -1.58 -2.81
N ASP A 169 4.25 -2.09 -3.98
CA ASP A 169 3.53 -1.32 -4.99
C ASP A 169 2.13 -0.90 -4.51
N GLU A 170 1.36 -1.81 -3.92
CA GLU A 170 0.07 -1.48 -3.29
C GLU A 170 0.21 -0.37 -2.23
N CYS A 171 1.19 -0.49 -1.32
CA CYS A 171 1.44 0.50 -0.29
C CYS A 171 1.87 1.84 -0.90
N ARG A 172 2.73 1.82 -1.91
CA ARG A 172 3.22 3.01 -2.62
C ARG A 172 2.09 3.86 -3.17
N TYR A 173 1.04 3.26 -3.74
CA TYR A 173 -0.13 4.00 -4.21
C TYR A 173 -0.79 4.77 -3.06
N VAL A 174 -0.99 4.16 -1.90
CA VAL A 174 -1.57 4.85 -0.73
C VAL A 174 -0.63 5.94 -0.20
N LEU A 175 0.68 5.73 -0.19
CA LEU A 175 1.63 6.75 0.24
C LEU A 175 1.60 7.98 -0.66
N MET A 176 1.38 7.79 -1.97
CA MET A 176 1.30 8.88 -2.96
C MET A 176 -0.02 9.67 -2.88
N GLU A 177 -1.10 9.09 -2.34
CA GLU A 177 -2.33 9.83 -1.99
C GLU A 177 -2.14 10.75 -0.78
N HIS A 178 -1.13 10.48 0.05
CA HIS A 178 -0.84 11.22 1.28
C HIS A 178 0.65 11.64 1.32
N PRO A 179 1.16 12.36 0.31
CA PRO A 179 2.58 12.68 0.27
C PRO A 179 2.98 13.58 1.45
N ILE A 180 4.15 13.29 2.03
CA ILE A 180 4.76 14.14 3.06
C ILE A 180 6.06 14.74 2.53
N SER A 181 6.39 15.93 3.04
CA SER A 181 7.70 16.53 2.79
C SER A 181 8.81 15.76 3.51
N PRO A 182 10.03 15.77 2.99
CA PRO A 182 11.15 15.23 3.73
C PRO A 182 11.23 15.93 5.09
N PRO A 183 11.48 15.20 6.19
CA PRO A 183 11.69 15.83 7.50
C PRO A 183 12.84 16.82 7.40
N GLU A 184 12.67 18.01 7.98
CA GLU A 184 13.76 18.98 8.07
C GLU A 184 15.00 18.30 8.67
N ALA A 185 16.14 18.53 8.05
CA ALA A 185 17.39 18.03 8.61
C ALA A 185 17.54 18.67 9.99
N SER A 186 17.54 17.85 11.03
CA SER A 186 17.94 18.31 12.37
C SER A 186 19.27 19.04 12.19
N ALA A 187 19.33 20.32 12.60
CA ALA A 187 20.59 21.06 12.61
C ALA A 187 21.63 20.18 13.30
N ALA A 188 22.67 19.84 12.60
CA ALA A 188 23.76 19.09 13.24
C ALA A 188 24.23 19.88 14.47
N PRO A 189 24.42 19.23 15.62
CA PRO A 189 24.94 19.92 16.79
C PRO A 189 26.24 20.64 16.36
N PRO A 190 26.46 21.88 16.81
CA PRO A 190 27.68 22.62 16.48
C PRO A 190 28.90 21.74 16.81
N ARG A 191 29.81 21.63 15.86
CA ARG A 191 31.07 20.89 16.12
C ARG A 191 31.78 21.56 17.29
N PRO A 192 32.40 20.78 18.19
CA PRO A 192 33.06 21.33 19.35
C PRO A 192 34.15 22.38 19.07
N ASP A 193 34.57 22.50 17.79
CA ASP A 193 35.69 23.33 17.33
C ASP A 193 35.26 24.50 16.43
N ASP A 194 33.96 24.80 16.28
CA ASP A 194 33.52 26.01 15.60
C ASP A 194 33.58 27.21 16.57
N PRO A 195 34.37 28.28 16.24
CA PRO A 195 34.59 29.44 17.10
C PRO A 195 33.34 30.31 17.30
#